data_0c052fb7c4fe5caef70d9050185991a6
#
_entry.id   0c052fb7c4fe5caef70d9050185991a6
#
_cell.length_a   1.000
_cell.length_b   1.000
_cell.length_c   1.000
_cell.angle_alpha   90.00
_cell.angle_beta   90.00
_cell.angle_gamma   90.00
#
_symmetry.space_group_name_H-M   'P 1'
#
loop_
_entity.id
_entity.type
_entity.pdbx_description
1 polymer ?
#
loop_
_entity_poly.entity_id
_entity_poly.type
_entity_poly.pdbx_seq_one_letter_code
_entity_poly.pdbx_strand_id
1 'polypeptide(L)' 'MVKTKTVNKISDKLIKVNESFTVYMYDNAYMIEVPGRDSENEYKTVKLMVPTLDQLQALIKETTEMEKDD' A
#
# COMPACT_ATOMS: atom_id res chain seq x y z
N MET A 1 -21.97 3.98 12.61
CA MET A 1 -21.45 3.75 12.42
C MET A 1 -20.83 3.42 12.07
N VAL A 2 -20.36 3.29 11.74
CA VAL A 2 -19.62 2.93 11.39
C VAL A 2 -19.13 2.65 10.84
N LYS A 3 -18.52 2.57 10.51
CA LYS A 3 -17.84 2.29 9.94
C LYS A 3 -17.16 1.80 9.45
N THR A 4 -16.83 1.72 9.09
CA THR A 4 -16.17 1.24 8.66
C THR A 4 -15.51 1.06 8.02
N LYS A 5 -14.91 0.97 7.65
CA LYS A 5 -14.14 0.60 7.02
C LYS A 5 -13.05 0.34 6.87
N THR A 6 -13.10 0.05 6.77
CA THR A 6 -11.77 -0.28 6.87
C THR A 6 -11.03 -0.41 5.60
N VAL A 7 -10.61 0.61 5.06
CA VAL A 7 -9.74 0.56 3.91
C VAL A 7 -8.35 0.77 4.41
N ASN A 8 -7.51 -0.21 4.23
CA ASN A 8 -6.10 -0.05 4.51
C ASN A 8 -5.48 0.82 3.43
N LYS A 9 -4.73 1.80 3.84
CA LYS A 9 -4.06 2.70 2.93
C LYS A 9 -2.56 2.62 3.16
N ILE A 10 -1.81 2.78 2.09
CA ILE A 10 -0.35 2.83 2.21
C ILE A 10 0.06 4.06 3.02
N SER A 11 -0.62 5.18 2.84
CA SER A 11 -0.29 6.42 3.53
C SER A 11 -0.55 6.36 5.03
N ASP A 12 -1.31 5.36 5.51
CA ASP A 12 -1.49 5.17 6.94
C ASP A 12 -0.24 4.59 7.58
N LYS A 13 0.63 3.98 6.80
CA LYS A 13 1.78 3.26 7.31
C LYS A 13 3.11 3.82 6.85
N LEU A 14 3.13 4.49 5.70
CA LEU A 14 4.36 5.04 5.13
C LEU A 14 4.14 6.50 4.77
N ILE A 15 5.16 7.31 4.94
CA ILE A 15 5.13 8.70 4.47
C ILE A 15 5.84 8.86 3.15
N LYS A 16 6.74 7.94 2.82
CA LYS A 16 7.46 7.92 1.54
C LYS A 16 7.54 6.50 1.06
N VAL A 17 7.56 6.33 -0.24
CA VAL A 17 7.65 5.00 -0.84
C VAL A 17 8.84 4.94 -1.77
N ASN A 18 9.37 3.73 -1.95
CA ASN A 18 10.43 3.52 -2.95
C ASN A 18 9.83 3.68 -4.34
N GLU A 19 10.70 3.73 -5.33
CA GLU A 19 10.25 3.92 -6.71
C GLU A 19 9.67 2.66 -7.33
N SER A 20 9.75 1.53 -6.64
CA SER A 20 9.16 0.29 -7.15
C SER A 20 8.42 -0.44 -6.04
N PHE A 21 7.45 -1.26 -6.41
CA PHE A 21 6.71 -2.10 -5.50
C PHE A 21 6.34 -3.38 -6.23
N THR A 22 5.88 -4.39 -5.48
CA THR A 22 5.57 -5.69 -6.05
C THR A 22 4.11 -6.03 -5.81
N VAL A 23 3.48 -6.62 -6.82
CA VAL A 23 2.11 -7.11 -6.70
C VAL A 23 2.13 -8.63 -6.87
N TYR A 24 1.48 -9.31 -5.95
CA TYR A 24 1.31 -10.77 -6.02
C TYR A 24 -0.15 -11.08 -6.35
N MET A 25 -0.37 -11.99 -7.25
CA MET A 25 -1.71 -12.40 -7.65
C MET A 25 -1.98 -13.80 -7.13
N TYR A 26 -2.99 -13.91 -6.29
CA TYR A 26 -3.44 -15.21 -5.79
C TYR A 26 -4.78 -15.55 -6.43
N ASP A 27 -5.25 -16.77 -6.23
CA ASP A 27 -6.46 -17.22 -6.89
C ASP A 27 -7.68 -16.37 -6.57
N ASN A 28 -7.76 -15.88 -5.35
CA ASN A 28 -8.94 -15.12 -4.92
C ASN A 28 -8.59 -13.84 -4.17
N ALA A 29 -7.37 -13.33 -4.36
CA ALA A 29 -6.96 -12.11 -3.67
C ALA A 29 -5.70 -11.57 -4.33
N TYR A 30 -5.35 -10.35 -3.93
CA TYR A 30 -4.11 -9.71 -4.39
C TYR A 30 -3.36 -9.19 -3.17
N MET A 31 -2.04 -9.14 -3.27
CA MET A 31 -1.22 -8.52 -2.24
C MET A 31 -0.29 -7.51 -2.89
N ILE A 32 -0.18 -6.33 -2.29
CA ILE A 32 0.80 -5.35 -2.73
C ILE A 32 1.85 -5.21 -1.63
N GLU A 33 3.11 -5.20 -2.05
CA GLU A 33 4.24 -5.08 -1.14
C GLU A 33 4.98 -3.80 -1.50
N VAL A 34 4.98 -2.83 -0.58
CA VAL A 34 5.51 -1.50 -0.85
C VAL A 34 6.59 -1.18 0.17
N PRO A 35 7.85 -1.06 -0.28
CA PRO A 35 8.91 -0.60 0.61
C PRO A 35 8.91 0.92 0.69
N GLY A 36 9.31 1.45 1.85
CA GLY A 36 9.34 2.88 2.02
C GLY A 36 9.79 3.25 3.43
N ARG A 37 9.43 4.46 3.85
CA ARG A 37 9.77 4.97 5.17
C ARG A 37 8.51 5.38 5.92
N ASP A 38 8.48 5.08 7.21
CA ASP A 38 7.33 5.42 8.04
C ASP A 38 7.50 6.82 8.66
N SER A 39 6.57 7.18 9.55
CA SER A 39 6.57 8.51 10.14
C SER A 39 7.77 8.76 11.03
N GLU A 40 8.48 7.70 11.44
CA GLU A 40 9.69 7.84 12.23
C GLU A 40 10.94 7.80 11.35
N ASN A 41 10.73 7.86 10.04
CA ASN A 41 11.81 7.84 9.06
C ASN A 41 12.59 6.52 9.05
N GLU A 42 11.94 5.45 9.48
CA GLU A 42 12.54 4.13 9.46
C GLU A 42 12.09 3.38 8.21
N TYR A 43 13.02 2.67 7.62
CA TYR A 43 12.74 1.89 6.43
C TYR A 43 11.93 0.64 6.79
N LYS A 44 10.86 0.40 6.06
CA LYS A 44 10.07 -0.80 6.28
C LYS A 44 9.29 -1.15 5.02
N THR A 45 8.81 -2.36 4.96
CA THR A 45 7.99 -2.84 3.85
C THR A 45 6.59 -3.12 4.36
N VAL A 46 5.61 -2.56 3.66
CA VAL A 46 4.20 -2.74 3.99
C VAL A 46 3.60 -3.76 3.03
N LYS A 47 2.87 -4.73 3.58
CA LYS A 47 2.17 -5.74 2.78
C LYS A 47 0.69 -5.63 3.07
N LEU A 48 -0.11 -5.43 2.05
CA LEU A 48 -1.56 -5.34 2.19
C LEU A 48 -2.23 -6.31 1.23
N MET A 49 -3.19 -7.07 1.75
CA MET A 49 -3.99 -7.97 0.93
C MET A 49 -5.36 -7.36 0.70
N VAL A 50 -5.83 -7.46 -0.53
CA VAL A 50 -7.16 -6.96 -0.90
C VAL A 50 -7.85 -8.02 -1.75
N PRO A 51 -9.18 -8.13 -1.61
CA PRO A 51 -9.92 -9.19 -2.30
C PRO A 51 -10.30 -8.88 -3.74
N THR A 52 -10.22 -7.62 -4.16
CA THR A 52 -10.69 -7.24 -5.49
C THR A 52 -9.65 -6.44 -6.24
N LEU A 53 -9.76 -6.47 -7.56
CA LEU A 53 -8.88 -5.68 -8.40
C LEU A 53 -9.10 -4.19 -8.20
N ASP A 54 -10.35 -3.78 -7.98
CA ASP A 54 -10.64 -2.36 -7.76
C ASP A 54 -9.88 -1.83 -6.54
N GLN A 55 -9.84 -2.60 -5.46
CA GLN A 55 -9.13 -2.19 -4.28
C GLN A 55 -7.62 -2.19 -4.52
N LEU A 56 -7.13 -3.16 -5.28
CA LEU A 56 -5.71 -3.18 -5.64
C LEU A 56 -5.34 -1.95 -6.45
N GLN A 57 -6.17 -1.59 -7.43
CA GLN A 57 -5.90 -0.42 -8.24
C GLN A 57 -5.88 0.86 -7.42
N ALA A 58 -6.74 0.95 -6.42
CA ALA A 58 -6.74 2.11 -5.53
C ALA A 58 -5.43 2.22 -4.76
N LEU A 59 -4.89 1.10 -4.30
CA LEU A 59 -3.62 1.11 -3.60
C LEU A 59 -2.47 1.45 -4.55
N ILE A 60 -2.50 0.94 -5.76
CA ILE A 60 -1.47 1.26 -6.75
C ILE A 60 -1.48 2.76 -7.04
N LYS A 61 -2.68 3.31 -7.24
CA LYS A 61 -2.79 4.74 -7.51
C LYS A 61 -2.25 5.55 -6.33
N GLU A 62 -2.64 5.19 -5.13
CA GLU A 62 -2.16 5.88 -3.94
C GLU A 62 -0.63 5.85 -3.87
N THR A 63 -0.05 4.67 -4.09
CA THR A 63 1.39 4.50 -4.01
C THR A 63 2.09 5.38 -5.04
N THR A 64 1.56 5.44 -6.26
CA THR A 64 2.20 6.23 -7.30
C THR A 64 2.11 7.73 -7.06
N GLU A 65 1.16 8.14 -6.23
CA GLU A 65 0.98 9.57 -5.93
C GLU A 65 1.72 10.00 -4.67
N MET A 66 2.28 9.06 -3.93
CA MET A 66 3.00 9.38 -2.70
C MET A 66 4.40 9.88 -3.02
N GLU A 67 4.97 10.61 -2.05
CA GLU A 67 6.34 11.09 -2.17
C GLU A 67 7.30 9.92 -2.26
N LYS A 68 8.32 10.05 -3.11
CA LYS A 68 9.30 8.99 -3.29
C LYS A 68 10.48 9.18 -2.37
N ASP A 69 10.99 8.06 -1.87
CA ASP A 69 12.18 8.05 -1.01
C ASP A 69 13.40 7.87 -1.90
N ASP A 70 14.01 8.98 -2.21
CA ASP A 70 15.22 8.96 -3.06
C ASP A 70 16.48 9.04 -2.23
#